data_015b82f4f5dc08cf7aeb22fd0e266088
#
_entry.id   015b82f4f5dc08cf7aeb22fd0e266088
#
_cell.length_a   1.000
_cell.length_b   1.000
_cell.length_c   1.000
_cell.angle_alpha   90.00
_cell.angle_beta   90.00
_cell.angle_gamma   90.00
#
_symmetry.space_group_name_H-M   'P 1'
#
loop_
_entity.id
_entity.type
_entity.pdbx_description
1 polymer ?
#
loop_
_entity_poly.entity_id
_entity_poly.type
_entity_poly.pdbx_seq_one_letter_code
_entity_poly.pdbx_strand_id
1 'polypeptide(L)'
;SHNEDMRVIAVGDDDQNIFSFRGSDSKYMSYILNFPNSKMYELVENYRSSRSIVDFSNDFVQTMKRRLKSMPITAVSKEKGNVTITKYNSSSLIVPVTNNIIRNGIYGSTCILTKTNEEALQIYALLDKNGIKAGMVQRGGMYNLKNLIEVRYFVKELKLSNETPLINDEEWEYAKKRTFNRFAQSENLPLLKQILSDFEETAGEHVYKSDFLMFIEESCEEDFYSDTGKLTVSTIHKSKGKEFNHV
;
A
#
# COMPACT_ATOMS: atom_id res chain seq x y z
N SER A 1 21.15 3.04 -30.43
CA SER A 1 22.30 3.83 -29.94
C SER A 1 22.55 3.44 -28.49
N HIS A 2 23.69 2.82 -28.20
CA HIS A 2 24.13 2.62 -26.83
C HIS A 2 24.52 3.97 -26.26
N ASN A 3 23.87 4.38 -25.18
CA ASN A 3 24.27 5.57 -24.43
C ASN A 3 25.32 5.09 -23.40
N GLU A 4 26.60 5.28 -23.73
CA GLU A 4 27.73 4.84 -22.89
C GLU A 4 27.79 5.57 -21.54
N ASP A 5 27.07 6.69 -21.41
CA ASP A 5 27.01 7.52 -20.19
C ASP A 5 25.81 7.18 -19.30
N MET A 6 25.00 6.18 -19.64
CA MET A 6 23.81 5.81 -18.86
C MET A 6 24.21 5.21 -17.51
N ARG A 7 23.75 5.86 -16.43
CA ARG A 7 23.85 5.31 -15.06
C ARG A 7 22.52 4.73 -14.64
N VAL A 8 22.54 3.53 -14.09
CA VAL A 8 21.34 2.84 -13.58
C VAL A 8 21.46 2.69 -12.06
N ILE A 9 20.44 3.12 -11.34
CA ILE A 9 20.30 2.88 -9.91
C ILE A 9 19.06 1.99 -9.76
N ALA A 10 19.23 0.80 -9.15
CA ALA A 10 18.15 -0.10 -8.85
C ALA A 10 18.00 -0.20 -7.33
N VAL A 11 16.79 0.01 -6.84
CA VAL A 11 16.44 -0.10 -5.43
C VAL A 11 15.39 -1.19 -5.27
N GLY A 12 15.55 -2.04 -4.26
CA GLY A 12 14.58 -3.10 -4.00
C GLY A 12 14.91 -3.87 -2.72
N ASP A 13 14.02 -4.78 -2.36
CA ASP A 13 14.15 -5.62 -1.19
C ASP A 13 13.69 -7.05 -1.53
N ASP A 14 14.65 -7.98 -1.63
CA ASP A 14 14.38 -9.37 -1.99
C ASP A 14 13.65 -10.13 -0.86
N ASP A 15 13.85 -9.77 0.40
CA ASP A 15 13.13 -10.35 1.54
C ASP A 15 11.63 -9.99 1.52
N GLN A 16 11.25 -8.92 0.82
CA GLN A 16 9.86 -8.49 0.68
C GLN A 16 9.20 -8.99 -0.62
N ASN A 17 9.77 -9.95 -1.31
CA ASN A 17 9.19 -10.50 -2.53
C ASN A 17 8.05 -11.48 -2.23
N ILE A 18 6.86 -10.95 -1.94
CA ILE A 18 5.64 -11.72 -1.67
C ILE A 18 4.74 -11.90 -2.90
N PHE A 19 5.14 -11.41 -4.08
CA PHE A 19 4.37 -11.49 -5.33
C PHE A 19 4.95 -12.46 -6.36
N SER A 20 5.67 -13.49 -5.92
CA SER A 20 6.26 -14.50 -6.82
C SER A 20 5.24 -15.17 -7.75
N PHE A 21 4.00 -15.34 -7.28
CA PHE A 21 2.87 -15.87 -8.05
C PHE A 21 2.42 -14.94 -9.22
N ARG A 22 2.91 -13.68 -9.25
CA ARG A 22 2.72 -12.73 -10.36
C ARG A 22 3.97 -12.57 -11.22
N GLY A 23 4.95 -13.45 -11.08
CA GLY A 23 6.21 -13.41 -11.85
C GLY A 23 7.29 -12.50 -11.26
N SER A 24 7.08 -11.95 -10.05
CA SER A 24 8.13 -11.23 -9.34
C SER A 24 9.21 -12.22 -8.88
N ASP A 25 10.47 -11.93 -9.22
CA ASP A 25 11.61 -12.80 -8.90
C ASP A 25 12.84 -11.93 -8.57
N SER A 26 13.47 -12.20 -7.43
CA SER A 26 14.70 -11.53 -6.98
C SER A 26 15.89 -11.74 -7.93
N LYS A 27 15.83 -12.74 -8.82
CA LYS A 27 16.85 -12.96 -9.87
C LYS A 27 17.09 -11.72 -10.73
N TYR A 28 16.06 -10.89 -10.96
CA TYR A 28 16.23 -9.68 -11.76
C TYR A 28 17.17 -8.66 -11.11
N MET A 29 17.16 -8.58 -9.77
CA MET A 29 18.13 -7.77 -9.03
C MET A 29 19.53 -8.40 -9.14
N SER A 30 19.63 -9.73 -9.06
CA SER A 30 20.91 -10.43 -9.22
C SER A 30 21.53 -10.20 -10.61
N TYR A 31 20.73 -10.06 -11.66
CA TYR A 31 21.25 -9.73 -13.00
C TYR A 31 21.96 -8.39 -13.02
N ILE A 32 21.42 -7.37 -12.34
CA ILE A 32 22.04 -6.06 -12.30
C ILE A 32 23.39 -6.10 -11.57
N LEU A 33 23.51 -6.94 -10.54
CA LEU A 33 24.76 -7.11 -9.81
C LEU A 33 25.88 -7.75 -10.67
N ASN A 34 25.52 -8.49 -11.73
CA ASN A 34 26.46 -9.13 -12.62
C ASN A 34 27.01 -8.20 -13.72
N PHE A 35 26.50 -6.96 -13.85
CA PHE A 35 27.07 -6.02 -14.81
C PHE A 35 28.46 -5.54 -14.37
N PRO A 36 29.38 -5.32 -15.31
CA PRO A 36 30.69 -4.73 -15.01
C PRO A 36 30.53 -3.41 -14.28
N ASN A 37 31.35 -3.21 -13.24
CA ASN A 37 31.32 -2.01 -12.37
C ASN A 37 30.05 -1.80 -11.53
N SER A 38 29.17 -2.80 -11.43
CA SER A 38 28.07 -2.76 -10.46
C SER A 38 28.59 -2.72 -9.03
N LYS A 39 27.89 -1.94 -8.19
CA LYS A 39 28.14 -1.87 -6.74
C LYS A 39 26.84 -2.08 -6.01
N MET A 40 26.87 -2.92 -4.98
CA MET A 40 25.74 -3.13 -4.09
C MET A 40 25.98 -2.39 -2.78
N TYR A 41 24.90 -1.75 -2.29
CA TYR A 41 24.86 -1.12 -0.99
C TYR A 41 23.66 -1.69 -0.23
N GLU A 42 23.88 -2.15 0.99
CA GLU A 42 22.82 -2.65 1.86
C GLU A 42 22.40 -1.56 2.85
N LEU A 43 21.11 -1.21 2.85
CA LEU A 43 20.53 -0.35 3.87
C LEU A 43 20.09 -1.21 5.04
N VAL A 44 20.80 -1.12 6.14
CA VAL A 44 20.62 -2.00 7.32
C VAL A 44 19.85 -1.33 8.45
N GLU A 45 19.66 -0.01 8.41
CA GLU A 45 18.96 0.72 9.45
C GLU A 45 17.45 0.69 9.22
N ASN A 46 16.69 0.23 10.21
CA ASN A 46 15.23 0.21 10.19
C ASN A 46 14.69 1.29 11.15
N TYR A 47 14.04 2.29 10.56
CA TYR A 47 13.45 3.43 11.27
C TYR A 47 11.97 3.22 11.61
N ARG A 48 11.33 2.21 11.01
CA ARG A 48 9.90 1.96 11.11
C ARG A 48 9.52 1.18 12.35
N SER A 49 10.21 0.07 12.59
CA SER A 49 9.78 -0.96 13.54
C SER A 49 10.55 -0.91 14.84
N SER A 50 9.88 -1.27 15.93
CA SER A 50 10.49 -1.45 17.24
C SER A 50 11.49 -2.61 17.23
N ARG A 51 12.40 -2.59 18.21
CA ARG A 51 13.54 -3.52 18.29
C ARG A 51 13.12 -5.00 18.27
N SER A 52 12.13 -5.38 19.08
CA SER A 52 11.71 -6.79 19.15
C SER A 52 11.13 -7.30 17.81
N ILE A 53 10.51 -6.43 17.01
CA ILE A 53 10.01 -6.78 15.68
C ILE A 53 11.18 -6.99 14.70
N VAL A 54 12.18 -6.12 14.75
CA VAL A 54 13.38 -6.23 13.90
C VAL A 54 14.16 -7.48 14.24
N ASP A 55 14.37 -7.75 15.54
CA ASP A 55 15.07 -8.95 16.01
C ASP A 55 14.33 -10.22 15.55
N PHE A 56 13.01 -10.28 15.75
CA PHE A 56 12.18 -11.40 15.27
C PHE A 56 12.27 -11.58 13.75
N SER A 57 12.25 -10.47 12.99
CA SER A 57 12.36 -10.52 11.54
C SER A 57 13.73 -11.04 11.09
N ASN A 58 14.80 -10.63 11.76
CA ASN A 58 16.15 -11.14 11.49
C ASN A 58 16.24 -12.65 11.72
N ASP A 59 15.65 -13.17 12.80
CA ASP A 59 15.61 -14.61 13.05
C ASP A 59 14.80 -15.33 11.98
N PHE A 60 13.66 -14.77 11.57
CA PHE A 60 12.80 -15.37 10.56
C PHE A 60 13.48 -15.46 9.18
N VAL A 61 14.16 -14.40 8.73
CA VAL A 61 14.79 -14.37 7.40
C VAL A 61 15.99 -15.34 7.30
N GLN A 62 16.59 -15.78 8.40
CA GLN A 62 17.63 -16.82 8.39
C GLN A 62 17.11 -18.16 7.85
N THR A 63 15.81 -18.39 7.90
CA THR A 63 15.18 -19.59 7.31
C THR A 63 15.09 -19.55 5.78
N MET A 64 15.30 -18.38 5.17
CA MET A 64 15.23 -18.20 3.73
C MET A 64 16.49 -18.71 3.03
N LYS A 65 16.32 -19.55 2.00
CA LYS A 65 17.44 -20.22 1.31
C LYS A 65 18.19 -19.34 0.31
N ARG A 66 17.58 -18.27 -0.16
CA ARG A 66 18.15 -17.38 -1.19
C ARG A 66 17.90 -15.94 -0.80
N ARG A 67 18.94 -15.28 -0.36
CA ARG A 67 18.93 -13.85 -0.01
C ARG A 67 20.07 -13.15 -0.72
N LEU A 68 19.81 -11.93 -1.16
CA LEU A 68 20.85 -11.05 -1.69
C LEU A 68 21.56 -10.30 -0.57
N LYS A 69 20.83 -9.92 0.47
CA LYS A 69 21.37 -9.23 1.65
C LYS A 69 22.14 -10.20 2.54
N SER A 70 23.27 -9.74 3.01
CA SER A 70 24.17 -10.50 3.91
C SER A 70 24.09 -10.01 5.35
N MET A 71 23.82 -8.74 5.56
CA MET A 71 23.82 -8.12 6.88
C MET A 71 22.44 -8.18 7.55
N PRO A 72 22.35 -8.32 8.88
CA PRO A 72 21.13 -8.17 9.63
C PRO A 72 20.69 -6.71 9.64
N ILE A 73 19.38 -6.50 9.75
CA ILE A 73 18.78 -5.17 9.91
C ILE A 73 18.91 -4.73 11.37
N THR A 74 19.17 -3.45 11.59
CA THR A 74 19.31 -2.85 12.93
C THR A 74 18.18 -1.87 13.20
N ALA A 75 17.45 -2.02 14.29
CA ALA A 75 16.43 -1.06 14.70
C ALA A 75 17.07 0.25 15.19
N VAL A 76 16.64 1.37 14.62
CA VAL A 76 17.00 2.72 15.08
C VAL A 76 16.10 3.15 16.23
N SER A 77 14.85 2.68 16.23
CA SER A 77 13.90 2.95 17.30
C SER A 77 14.41 2.41 18.65
N LYS A 78 14.29 3.24 19.70
CA LYS A 78 14.58 2.88 21.08
C LYS A 78 13.43 2.10 21.74
N GLU A 79 12.27 2.07 21.11
CA GLU A 79 11.11 1.34 21.60
C GLU A 79 11.36 -0.17 21.53
N LYS A 80 11.07 -0.84 22.63
CA LYS A 80 11.27 -2.28 22.69
C LYS A 80 10.30 -3.02 21.80
N GLY A 81 9.02 -2.61 21.79
CA GLY A 81 7.93 -3.33 21.13
C GLY A 81 7.65 -4.70 21.75
N ASN A 82 6.68 -5.40 21.18
CA ASN A 82 6.32 -6.75 21.63
C ASN A 82 5.94 -7.63 20.43
N VAL A 83 6.44 -8.88 20.43
CA VAL A 83 6.05 -9.94 19.52
C VAL A 83 5.51 -11.10 20.34
N THR A 84 4.27 -11.52 20.08
CA THR A 84 3.62 -12.62 20.80
C THR A 84 3.16 -13.69 19.81
N ILE A 85 3.52 -14.94 20.07
CA ILE A 85 3.05 -16.10 19.31
C ILE A 85 2.06 -16.87 20.21
N THR A 86 0.81 -16.95 19.74
CA THR A 86 -0.24 -17.67 20.46
C THR A 86 -0.70 -18.88 19.67
N LYS A 87 -0.66 -20.06 20.28
CA LYS A 87 -1.19 -21.29 19.71
C LYS A 87 -2.61 -21.53 20.24
N TYR A 88 -3.54 -21.67 19.34
CA TYR A 88 -4.92 -22.06 19.67
C TYR A 88 -5.16 -23.53 19.34
N ASN A 89 -5.90 -24.20 20.19
CA ASN A 89 -6.37 -25.57 19.92
C ASN A 89 -7.68 -25.51 19.10
N SER A 90 -7.58 -25.05 17.87
CA SER A 90 -8.70 -24.85 16.95
C SER A 90 -8.27 -25.08 15.52
N SER A 91 -9.15 -25.63 14.70
CA SER A 91 -8.95 -25.78 13.25
C SER A 91 -9.07 -24.46 12.48
N SER A 92 -9.71 -23.44 13.08
CA SER A 92 -9.87 -22.11 12.50
C SER A 92 -9.49 -21.06 13.54
N LEU A 93 -8.76 -20.04 13.11
CA LEU A 93 -8.33 -18.93 13.97
C LEU A 93 -9.30 -17.75 13.96
N ILE A 94 -10.34 -17.76 13.13
CA ILE A 94 -11.29 -16.67 12.95
C ILE A 94 -11.94 -16.27 14.28
N VAL A 95 -12.61 -17.22 14.92
CA VAL A 95 -13.29 -16.97 16.20
C VAL A 95 -12.31 -16.64 17.33
N PRO A 96 -11.21 -17.40 17.55
CA PRO A 96 -10.24 -17.06 18.59
C PRO A 96 -9.63 -15.65 18.43
N VAL A 97 -9.24 -15.26 17.22
CA VAL A 97 -8.66 -13.93 16.95
C VAL A 97 -9.69 -12.84 17.19
N THR A 98 -10.91 -12.99 16.66
CA THR A 98 -11.98 -12.01 16.88
C THR A 98 -12.30 -11.84 18.36
N ASN A 99 -12.41 -12.95 19.11
CA ASN A 99 -12.66 -12.89 20.55
C ASN A 99 -11.51 -12.23 21.32
N ASN A 100 -10.27 -12.41 20.86
CA ASN A 100 -9.12 -11.75 21.46
C ASN A 100 -9.22 -10.22 21.31
N ILE A 101 -9.55 -9.73 20.12
CA ILE A 101 -9.78 -8.31 19.85
C ILE A 101 -10.93 -7.75 20.69
N ILE A 102 -12.05 -8.48 20.77
CA ILE A 102 -13.21 -8.05 21.58
C ILE A 102 -12.84 -7.91 23.07
N ARG A 103 -12.05 -8.83 23.60
CA ARG A 103 -11.66 -8.83 25.03
C ARG A 103 -10.60 -7.79 25.36
N ASN A 104 -9.59 -7.65 24.51
CA ASN A 104 -8.43 -6.79 24.80
C ASN A 104 -8.64 -5.35 24.33
N GLY A 105 -9.63 -5.08 23.47
CA GLY A 105 -9.85 -3.78 22.87
C GLY A 105 -8.88 -3.46 21.74
N ILE A 106 -9.02 -2.25 21.18
CA ILE A 106 -8.25 -1.77 20.04
C ILE A 106 -7.48 -0.53 20.49
N TYR A 107 -6.19 -0.53 20.30
CA TYR A 107 -5.29 0.57 20.67
C TYR A 107 -4.51 1.05 19.44
N GLY A 108 -4.55 2.37 19.20
CA GLY A 108 -3.87 2.94 18.02
C GLY A 108 -4.41 2.36 16.70
N SER A 109 -3.61 2.45 15.65
CA SER A 109 -3.92 1.79 14.38
C SER A 109 -3.60 0.28 14.50
N THR A 110 -4.63 -0.55 14.35
CA THR A 110 -4.52 -2.01 14.50
C THR A 110 -4.91 -2.69 13.20
N CYS A 111 -4.13 -3.69 12.75
CA CYS A 111 -4.47 -4.49 11.58
C CYS A 111 -4.52 -5.98 11.90
N ILE A 112 -5.57 -6.64 11.44
CA ILE A 112 -5.65 -8.10 11.43
C ILE A 112 -5.27 -8.58 10.04
N LEU A 113 -4.15 -9.28 9.94
CA LEU A 113 -3.66 -9.86 8.69
C LEU A 113 -4.08 -11.32 8.56
N THR A 114 -4.60 -11.66 7.39
CA THR A 114 -4.98 -13.03 7.05
C THR A 114 -4.23 -13.53 5.81
N LYS A 115 -4.26 -14.81 5.59
CA LYS A 115 -3.70 -15.42 4.38
C LYS A 115 -4.65 -15.28 3.19
N THR A 116 -5.96 -15.39 3.40
CA THR A 116 -6.97 -15.40 2.34
C THR A 116 -7.99 -14.28 2.50
N ASN A 117 -8.62 -13.89 1.38
CA ASN A 117 -9.72 -12.92 1.40
C ASN A 117 -10.94 -13.46 2.15
N GLU A 118 -11.16 -14.77 2.09
CA GLU A 118 -12.28 -15.41 2.77
C GLU A 118 -12.14 -15.28 4.28
N GLU A 119 -10.96 -15.58 4.84
CA GLU A 119 -10.69 -15.38 6.27
C GLU A 119 -10.86 -13.91 6.68
N ALA A 120 -10.37 -12.96 5.87
CA ALA A 120 -10.54 -11.54 6.14
C ALA A 120 -12.03 -11.16 6.19
N LEU A 121 -12.82 -11.61 5.22
CA LEU A 121 -14.25 -11.33 5.17
C LEU A 121 -15.01 -11.94 6.37
N GLN A 122 -14.67 -13.17 6.77
CA GLN A 122 -15.30 -13.83 7.91
C GLN A 122 -14.98 -13.12 9.24
N ILE A 123 -13.73 -12.68 9.43
CA ILE A 123 -13.34 -11.88 10.60
C ILE A 123 -14.07 -10.53 10.59
N TYR A 124 -14.10 -9.84 9.47
CA TYR A 124 -14.80 -8.58 9.31
C TYR A 124 -16.29 -8.70 9.67
N ALA A 125 -16.98 -9.69 9.08
CA ALA A 125 -18.39 -9.93 9.37
C ALA A 125 -18.65 -10.27 10.86
N LEU A 126 -17.73 -11.00 11.50
CA LEU A 126 -17.86 -11.36 12.91
C LEU A 126 -17.63 -10.15 13.83
N LEU A 127 -16.72 -9.25 13.48
CA LEU A 127 -16.49 -7.98 14.17
C LEU A 127 -17.71 -7.07 14.07
N ASP A 128 -18.23 -6.90 12.85
CA ASP A 128 -19.44 -6.10 12.57
C ASP A 128 -20.64 -6.60 13.37
N LYS A 129 -20.88 -7.92 13.37
CA LYS A 129 -21.93 -8.56 14.19
C LYS A 129 -21.80 -8.26 15.69
N ASN A 130 -20.60 -8.02 16.19
CA ASN A 130 -20.32 -7.65 17.58
C ASN A 130 -20.25 -6.13 17.79
N GLY A 131 -20.67 -5.32 16.82
CA GLY A 131 -20.70 -3.87 16.92
C GLY A 131 -19.32 -3.19 16.85
N ILE A 132 -18.29 -3.92 16.41
CA ILE A 132 -16.93 -3.37 16.25
C ILE A 132 -16.75 -2.90 14.82
N LYS A 133 -16.62 -1.60 14.64
CA LYS A 133 -16.31 -1.01 13.33
C LYS A 133 -14.89 -1.35 12.94
N ALA A 134 -14.72 -1.95 11.77
CA ALA A 134 -13.44 -2.24 11.15
C ALA A 134 -13.46 -1.81 9.68
N GLY A 135 -12.35 -1.33 9.17
CA GLY A 135 -12.13 -1.20 7.74
C GLY A 135 -11.67 -2.53 7.13
N MET A 136 -11.93 -2.76 5.86
CA MET A 136 -11.41 -3.91 5.14
C MET A 136 -10.66 -3.46 3.89
N VAL A 137 -9.37 -3.79 3.80
CA VAL A 137 -8.59 -3.49 2.60
C VAL A 137 -8.95 -4.46 1.48
N GLN A 138 -9.60 -3.96 0.44
CA GLN A 138 -9.98 -4.72 -0.74
C GLN A 138 -9.15 -4.26 -1.95
N ARG A 139 -8.05 -4.93 -2.28
CA ARG A 139 -7.44 -4.73 -3.61
C ARG A 139 -8.26 -5.49 -4.65
N GLY A 140 -8.79 -4.76 -5.63
CA GLY A 140 -9.53 -5.34 -6.75
C GLY A 140 -10.99 -5.67 -6.42
N GLY A 141 -11.55 -5.06 -5.38
CA GLY A 141 -13.00 -4.99 -5.20
C GLY A 141 -13.58 -4.02 -6.24
N MET A 142 -14.65 -4.37 -6.82
CA MET A 142 -15.63 -3.83 -7.76
C MET A 142 -15.39 -2.45 -8.43
N TYR A 143 -14.49 -1.60 -7.93
CA TYR A 143 -14.22 -0.27 -8.47
C TYR A 143 -12.72 -0.04 -8.69
N ASN A 144 -12.28 -0.27 -9.92
CA ASN A 144 -11.07 0.37 -10.40
C ASN A 144 -11.36 1.87 -10.46
N LEU A 145 -10.61 2.70 -9.72
CA LEU A 145 -10.85 4.15 -9.63
C LEU A 145 -10.99 4.82 -11.00
N LYS A 146 -10.26 4.33 -12.01
CA LYS A 146 -10.38 4.81 -13.40
C LYS A 146 -11.75 4.48 -14.04
N ASN A 147 -12.54 3.57 -13.47
CA ASN A 147 -13.88 3.22 -13.94
C ASN A 147 -14.97 4.02 -13.23
N LEU A 148 -14.66 4.75 -12.17
CA LEU A 148 -15.59 5.69 -11.58
C LEU A 148 -16.03 6.72 -12.62
N ILE A 149 -17.32 6.93 -12.72
CA ILE A 149 -17.89 7.84 -13.72
C ILE A 149 -17.40 9.28 -13.49
N GLU A 150 -17.21 9.66 -12.25
CA GLU A 150 -16.69 10.95 -11.81
C GLU A 150 -15.23 11.14 -12.28
N VAL A 151 -14.37 10.13 -12.07
CA VAL A 151 -12.97 10.15 -12.52
C VAL A 151 -12.88 10.19 -14.04
N ARG A 152 -13.66 9.36 -14.72
CA ARG A 152 -13.71 9.36 -16.20
C ARG A 152 -14.16 10.69 -16.77
N TYR A 153 -15.16 11.31 -16.13
CA TYR A 153 -15.64 12.61 -16.55
C TYR A 153 -14.59 13.69 -16.30
N PHE A 154 -13.93 13.69 -15.14
CA PHE A 154 -12.83 14.61 -14.85
C PHE A 154 -11.71 14.50 -15.88
N VAL A 155 -11.22 13.29 -16.16
CA VAL A 155 -10.19 13.04 -17.17
C VAL A 155 -10.62 13.51 -18.57
N LYS A 156 -11.94 13.42 -18.89
CA LYS A 156 -12.49 13.92 -20.15
C LYS A 156 -12.51 15.45 -20.19
N GLU A 157 -12.80 16.12 -19.08
CA GLU A 157 -12.83 17.58 -18.99
C GLU A 157 -11.43 18.19 -18.96
N LEU A 158 -10.39 17.42 -18.62
CA LEU A 158 -8.99 17.79 -18.86
C LEU A 158 -8.75 17.80 -20.38
N LYS A 159 -9.14 18.91 -21.01
CA LYS A 159 -8.92 19.13 -22.44
C LYS A 159 -7.45 19.43 -22.65
N LEU A 160 -6.73 18.47 -23.20
CA LEU A 160 -5.39 18.76 -23.71
C LEU A 160 -5.51 19.64 -24.93
N SER A 161 -4.79 20.74 -24.95
CA SER A 161 -4.40 21.34 -26.21
C SER A 161 -3.59 20.28 -26.96
N ASN A 162 -3.84 20.08 -28.24
CA ASN A 162 -3.15 19.06 -29.05
C ASN A 162 -1.63 19.24 -29.12
N GLU A 163 -1.09 20.28 -28.50
CA GLU A 163 0.32 20.69 -28.60
C GLU A 163 1.15 20.37 -27.35
N THR A 164 0.54 20.25 -26.16
CA THR A 164 1.29 19.90 -24.94
C THR A 164 0.53 18.94 -24.05
N PRO A 165 1.17 17.84 -23.58
CA PRO A 165 0.59 16.94 -22.58
C PRO A 165 0.56 17.53 -21.17
N LEU A 166 1.06 18.76 -21.00
CA LEU A 166 1.09 19.48 -19.73
C LEU A 166 -0.28 20.08 -19.42
N ILE A 167 -0.75 19.90 -18.21
CA ILE A 167 -1.99 20.48 -17.69
C ILE A 167 -1.59 21.78 -16.95
N ASN A 168 -2.20 22.89 -17.32
CA ASN A 168 -2.05 24.13 -16.57
C ASN A 168 -3.10 24.21 -15.44
N ASP A 169 -2.88 25.11 -14.47
CA ASP A 169 -3.74 25.29 -13.32
C ASP A 169 -5.18 25.68 -13.69
N GLU A 170 -5.34 26.48 -14.77
CA GLU A 170 -6.67 26.90 -15.22
C GLU A 170 -7.47 25.71 -15.78
N GLU A 171 -6.85 24.83 -16.55
CA GLU A 171 -7.48 23.62 -17.09
C GLU A 171 -7.83 22.64 -15.97
N TRP A 172 -6.95 22.49 -14.98
CA TRP A 172 -7.18 21.65 -13.82
C TRP A 172 -8.37 22.13 -13.00
N GLU A 173 -8.37 23.40 -12.61
CA GLU A 173 -9.46 24.01 -11.83
C GLU A 173 -10.77 24.06 -12.61
N TYR A 174 -10.72 24.27 -13.90
CA TYR A 174 -11.91 24.19 -14.77
C TYR A 174 -12.51 22.79 -14.76
N ALA A 175 -11.70 21.74 -14.93
CA ALA A 175 -12.13 20.36 -14.90
C ALA A 175 -12.74 19.99 -13.52
N LYS A 176 -12.10 20.41 -12.42
CA LYS A 176 -12.62 20.23 -11.05
C LYS A 176 -14.01 20.87 -10.91
N LYS A 177 -14.13 22.14 -11.24
CA LYS A 177 -15.40 22.88 -11.12
C LYS A 177 -16.53 22.23 -11.93
N ARG A 178 -16.26 21.84 -13.16
CA ARG A 178 -17.23 21.17 -14.03
C ARG A 178 -17.67 19.83 -13.48
N THR A 179 -16.73 19.04 -13.01
CA THR A 179 -16.99 17.71 -12.46
C THR A 179 -17.77 17.81 -11.15
N PHE A 180 -17.37 18.68 -10.24
CA PHE A 180 -18.05 18.84 -8.95
C PHE A 180 -19.50 19.34 -9.12
N ASN A 181 -19.73 20.26 -10.05
CA ASN A 181 -21.09 20.73 -10.34
C ASN A 181 -21.97 19.61 -10.93
N ARG A 182 -21.41 18.81 -11.85
CA ARG A 182 -22.13 17.71 -12.48
C ARG A 182 -22.51 16.60 -11.50
N PHE A 183 -21.60 16.28 -10.58
CA PHE A 183 -21.74 15.16 -9.66
C PHE A 183 -22.02 15.61 -8.21
N ALA A 184 -22.63 16.79 -8.03
CA ALA A 184 -22.90 17.37 -6.71
C ALA A 184 -23.72 16.47 -5.77
N GLN A 185 -24.52 15.55 -6.32
CA GLN A 185 -25.33 14.57 -5.58
C GLN A 185 -24.75 13.16 -5.60
N SER A 186 -23.54 12.97 -6.14
CA SER A 186 -22.92 11.65 -6.16
C SER A 186 -22.33 11.28 -4.80
N GLU A 187 -22.58 10.05 -4.37
CA GLU A 187 -21.97 9.46 -3.18
C GLU A 187 -20.45 9.34 -3.30
N ASN A 188 -19.92 9.27 -4.52
CA ASN A 188 -18.48 9.18 -4.78
C ASN A 188 -17.77 10.54 -4.88
N LEU A 189 -18.51 11.64 -4.80
CA LEU A 189 -17.89 12.97 -4.90
C LEU A 189 -16.86 13.25 -3.78
N PRO A 190 -17.08 12.85 -2.53
CA PRO A 190 -16.06 12.98 -1.49
C PRO A 190 -14.77 12.22 -1.81
N LEU A 191 -14.90 10.99 -2.34
CA LEU A 191 -13.77 10.18 -2.78
C LEU A 191 -13.00 10.87 -3.91
N LEU A 192 -13.70 11.36 -4.94
CA LEU A 192 -13.04 12.10 -6.02
C LEU A 192 -12.27 13.32 -5.50
N LYS A 193 -12.87 14.10 -4.59
CA LYS A 193 -12.19 15.26 -3.99
C LYS A 193 -10.91 14.88 -3.27
N GLN A 194 -10.93 13.78 -2.52
CA GLN A 194 -9.74 13.28 -1.84
C GLN A 194 -8.66 12.84 -2.83
N ILE A 195 -9.05 12.07 -3.87
CA ILE A 195 -8.14 11.65 -4.95
C ILE A 195 -7.43 12.86 -5.57
N LEU A 196 -8.16 13.92 -5.88
CA LEU A 196 -7.59 15.12 -6.50
C LEU A 196 -6.69 15.89 -5.53
N SER A 197 -7.08 16.00 -4.26
CA SER A 197 -6.27 16.64 -3.22
C SER A 197 -4.94 15.91 -3.00
N ASP A 198 -4.98 14.59 -2.85
CA ASP A 198 -3.78 13.78 -2.62
C ASP A 198 -2.84 13.80 -3.83
N PHE A 199 -3.40 13.84 -5.04
CA PHE A 199 -2.59 14.02 -6.23
C PHE A 199 -1.94 15.41 -6.27
N GLU A 200 -2.68 16.49 -5.95
CA GLU A 200 -2.16 17.86 -5.89
C GLU A 200 -1.02 18.00 -4.88
N GLU A 201 -1.10 17.30 -3.74
CA GLU A 201 -0.03 17.29 -2.73
C GLU A 201 1.24 16.59 -3.18
N THR A 202 1.11 15.61 -4.07
CA THR A 202 2.25 14.83 -4.59
C THR A 202 2.79 15.32 -5.92
N ALA A 203 2.01 16.13 -6.65
CA ALA A 203 2.38 16.66 -7.95
C ALA A 203 3.49 17.72 -7.81
N GLY A 204 4.48 17.66 -8.72
CA GLY A 204 5.53 18.69 -8.85
C GLY A 204 5.01 19.95 -9.57
N GLU A 205 5.94 20.88 -9.87
CA GLU A 205 5.61 22.14 -10.58
C GLU A 205 5.00 21.92 -11.98
N HIS A 206 5.20 20.75 -12.57
CA HIS A 206 4.68 20.39 -13.89
C HIS A 206 3.84 19.14 -13.81
N VAL A 207 2.55 19.27 -14.10
CA VAL A 207 1.57 18.17 -14.05
C VAL A 207 1.25 17.68 -15.45
N TYR A 208 1.53 16.40 -15.72
CA TYR A 208 1.14 15.76 -16.97
C TYR A 208 -0.12 14.89 -16.74
N LYS A 209 -0.96 14.79 -17.78
CA LYS A 209 -2.13 13.91 -17.72
C LYS A 209 -1.74 12.45 -17.45
N SER A 210 -0.60 12.02 -18.00
CA SER A 210 -0.02 10.69 -17.76
C SER A 210 0.22 10.43 -16.28
N ASP A 211 0.69 11.44 -15.54
CA ASP A 211 1.03 11.31 -14.12
C ASP A 211 -0.23 11.10 -13.29
N PHE A 212 -1.29 11.86 -13.58
CA PHE A 212 -2.59 11.66 -12.94
C PHE A 212 -3.19 10.28 -13.27
N LEU A 213 -3.11 9.83 -14.53
CA LEU A 213 -3.59 8.52 -14.92
C LEU A 213 -2.80 7.39 -14.25
N MET A 214 -1.49 7.54 -14.13
CA MET A 214 -0.62 6.59 -13.45
C MET A 214 -0.92 6.57 -11.95
N PHE A 215 -1.07 7.73 -11.32
CA PHE A 215 -1.49 7.85 -9.93
C PHE A 215 -2.81 7.10 -9.66
N ILE A 216 -3.84 7.30 -10.51
CA ILE A 216 -5.12 6.58 -10.42
C ILE A 216 -4.97 5.07 -10.65
N GLU A 217 -4.04 4.66 -11.52
CA GLU A 217 -3.83 3.24 -11.83
C GLU A 217 -3.10 2.51 -10.71
N GLU A 218 -2.20 3.19 -10.02
CA GLU A 218 -1.43 2.67 -8.90
C GLU A 218 -2.18 2.75 -7.56
N SER A 219 -3.15 3.67 -7.44
CA SER A 219 -3.96 3.88 -6.25
C SER A 219 -5.14 2.91 -6.16
N CYS A 220 -5.57 2.65 -4.94
CA CYS A 220 -6.81 1.95 -4.63
C CYS A 220 -7.73 2.84 -3.79
N GLU A 221 -9.02 2.52 -3.79
CA GLU A 221 -10.05 3.31 -3.10
C GLU A 221 -9.70 3.53 -1.62
N GLU A 222 -9.11 2.54 -0.97
CA GLU A 222 -8.72 2.60 0.43
C GLU A 222 -7.58 3.58 0.75
N ASP A 223 -6.82 3.99 -0.24
CA ASP A 223 -5.75 4.97 -0.05
C ASP A 223 -6.32 6.36 0.27
N PHE A 224 -7.58 6.61 -0.12
CA PHE A 224 -8.27 7.90 0.03
C PHE A 224 -9.27 7.94 1.20
N TYR A 225 -9.56 6.83 1.83
CA TYR A 225 -10.36 6.83 3.06
C TYR A 225 -9.45 6.93 4.28
N SER A 226 -9.23 8.14 4.77
CA SER A 226 -8.45 8.43 5.98
C SER A 226 -9.10 7.93 7.27
N ASP A 227 -10.33 7.45 7.23
CA ASP A 227 -11.12 7.07 8.41
C ASP A 227 -11.64 5.62 8.34
N THR A 228 -10.81 4.70 7.87
CA THR A 228 -11.00 3.28 8.22
C THR A 228 -10.64 3.16 9.69
N GLY A 229 -11.59 3.29 10.59
CA GLY A 229 -11.48 3.24 12.05
C GLY A 229 -10.17 2.61 12.60
N LYS A 230 -9.93 2.70 13.88
CA LYS A 230 -8.70 2.20 14.53
C LYS A 230 -8.37 0.73 14.23
N LEU A 231 -9.28 -0.02 13.62
CA LEU A 231 -9.13 -1.44 13.27
C LEU A 231 -9.31 -1.68 11.77
N THR A 232 -8.34 -2.36 11.16
CA THR A 232 -8.37 -2.78 9.76
C THR A 232 -8.25 -4.31 9.66
N VAL A 233 -8.98 -4.93 8.73
CA VAL A 233 -8.82 -6.34 8.37
C VAL A 233 -8.31 -6.43 6.94
N SER A 234 -7.23 -7.18 6.72
CA SER A 234 -6.60 -7.26 5.40
C SER A 234 -5.92 -8.60 5.19
N THR A 235 -5.61 -8.90 3.93
CA THR A 235 -4.63 -9.97 3.66
C THR A 235 -3.20 -9.40 3.69
N ILE A 236 -2.23 -10.27 3.96
CA ILE A 236 -0.80 -9.91 3.95
C ILE A 236 -0.41 -9.22 2.64
N HIS A 237 -0.90 -9.71 1.51
CA HIS A 237 -0.59 -9.13 0.19
C HIS A 237 -1.15 -7.73 -0.01
N LYS A 238 -2.35 -7.47 0.51
CA LYS A 238 -3.03 -6.17 0.35
C LYS A 238 -2.50 -5.10 1.30
N SER A 239 -1.94 -5.53 2.43
CA SER A 239 -1.35 -4.63 3.43
C SER A 239 0.09 -4.22 3.12
N LYS A 240 0.71 -4.78 2.07
CA LYS A 240 2.08 -4.41 1.71
C LYS A 240 2.18 -2.90 1.46
N GLY A 241 3.14 -2.26 2.12
CA GLY A 241 3.35 -0.81 2.07
C GLY A 241 2.57 0.00 3.11
N LYS A 242 1.64 -0.63 3.83
CA LYS A 242 0.91 0.04 4.93
C LYS A 242 1.64 -0.15 6.27
N GLU A 243 1.37 0.76 7.22
CA GLU A 243 1.99 0.77 8.54
C GLU A 243 0.90 0.81 9.62
N PHE A 244 1.09 0.02 10.67
CA PHE A 244 0.16 -0.09 11.79
C PHE A 244 0.94 -0.13 13.11
N ASN A 245 0.34 0.42 14.18
CA ASN A 245 0.93 0.33 15.52
C ASN A 245 0.86 -1.11 16.08
N HIS A 246 -0.19 -1.85 15.69
CA HIS A 246 -0.44 -3.23 16.12
C HIS A 246 -0.86 -4.10 14.93
N VAL A 247 -0.33 -5.31 14.86
CA VAL A 247 -0.68 -6.31 13.86
C VAL A 247 -0.91 -7.66 14.53
#